data_0af40d2b9605b52ed82699774968ddcc
#
_entry.id   0af40d2b9605b52ed82699774968ddcc
#
_cell.length_a   1.000
_cell.length_b   1.000
_cell.length_c   1.000
_cell.angle_alpha   90.00
_cell.angle_beta   90.00
_cell.angle_gamma   90.00
#
_symmetry.space_group_name_H-M   'P 1'
#
loop_
_entity.id
_entity.type
_entity.pdbx_description
1 polymer ?
#
loop_
_entity_poly.entity_id
_entity_poly.type
_entity_poly.pdbx_seq_one_letter_code
_entity_poly.pdbx_strand_id
1 'polypeptide(L)'
;AKDGFKIKNSNNEKVKVPVEKTWVGPKQSKVTVRLFADGVEKQKVELSAANNWKHEFENLPKYNADGSEIKYTVKEDAVENYDTDITGNANDGFKIKNTNVEKIKIPVVKKWIGKELESVTVNLYADGKKIGEAKLSKSNGWKHTFENLPKYDEKTGEEIKYAIDENEVLGYTAKITGDQEKGFEITNTQDTPKKPKTPKEPPKTGDNRNAGVYGGLMGLALVGILGARRANRRRKEM
;
A
#
# COMPACT_ATOMS: atom_id res chain seq x y z
N ALA A 1 39.09 -33.71 -58.53
CA ALA A 1 38.81 -32.89 -57.36
C ALA A 1 39.55 -33.44 -56.14
N LYS A 2 40.67 -32.80 -55.75
CA LYS A 2 41.51 -33.29 -54.62
C LYS A 2 40.90 -32.96 -53.24
N ASP A 3 39.84 -32.13 -53.16
CA ASP A 3 39.31 -31.61 -51.88
C ASP A 3 37.89 -32.06 -51.61
N GLY A 4 37.45 -33.19 -51.97
CA GLY A 4 36.14 -33.79 -51.63
C GLY A 4 34.95 -32.76 -51.52
N PHE A 5 33.73 -33.25 -51.56
CA PHE A 5 32.53 -32.41 -51.36
C PHE A 5 32.27 -32.31 -49.84
N LYS A 6 32.10 -31.06 -49.37
CA LYS A 6 31.61 -30.81 -48.00
C LYS A 6 30.12 -30.59 -48.06
N ILE A 7 29.37 -31.43 -47.38
CA ILE A 7 27.92 -31.28 -47.17
C ILE A 7 27.67 -30.72 -45.81
N LYS A 8 26.96 -29.57 -45.74
CA LYS A 8 26.54 -28.99 -44.45
C LYS A 8 25.02 -29.00 -44.36
N ASN A 9 24.49 -29.69 -43.35
CA ASN A 9 23.08 -29.62 -43.01
C ASN A 9 22.92 -28.55 -41.92
N SER A 10 21.90 -27.71 -42.06
CA SER A 10 21.56 -26.69 -41.08
C SER A 10 20.15 -26.94 -40.54
N ASN A 11 19.97 -26.90 -39.23
CA ASN A 11 18.64 -26.97 -38.61
C ASN A 11 17.98 -25.59 -38.75
N ASN A 12 16.76 -25.53 -39.29
CA ASN A 12 15.98 -24.31 -39.49
C ASN A 12 14.77 -24.22 -38.56
N GLU A 13 14.76 -25.05 -37.48
CA GLU A 13 13.68 -25.04 -36.48
C GLU A 13 13.55 -23.66 -35.84
N LYS A 14 12.30 -23.22 -35.68
CA LYS A 14 11.97 -21.95 -35.07
C LYS A 14 11.23 -22.18 -33.73
N VAL A 15 11.45 -21.28 -32.83
CA VAL A 15 10.75 -21.24 -31.55
C VAL A 15 10.05 -19.90 -31.37
N LYS A 16 9.13 -19.86 -30.40
CA LYS A 16 8.46 -18.67 -29.93
C LYS A 16 8.78 -18.50 -28.46
N VAL A 17 8.86 -17.24 -28.01
CA VAL A 17 9.10 -16.90 -26.60
C VAL A 17 7.99 -15.98 -26.11
N PRO A 18 6.99 -16.53 -25.38
CA PRO A 18 5.93 -15.73 -24.80
C PRO A 18 6.42 -14.92 -23.61
N VAL A 19 5.87 -13.72 -23.44
CA VAL A 19 6.08 -12.87 -22.27
C VAL A 19 4.75 -12.31 -21.76
N GLU A 20 4.57 -12.30 -20.46
CA GLU A 20 3.40 -11.74 -19.80
C GLU A 20 3.83 -10.85 -18.63
N LYS A 21 3.23 -9.66 -18.54
CA LYS A 21 3.51 -8.67 -17.50
C LYS A 21 2.37 -8.55 -16.51
N THR A 22 2.71 -8.52 -15.20
CA THR A 22 1.78 -8.28 -14.10
C THR A 22 2.30 -7.19 -13.17
N TRP A 23 1.39 -6.57 -12.41
CA TRP A 23 1.67 -5.44 -11.53
C TRP A 23 1.09 -5.68 -10.14
N VAL A 24 1.83 -5.23 -9.14
CA VAL A 24 1.37 -5.01 -7.77
C VAL A 24 1.57 -3.53 -7.47
N GLY A 25 0.47 -2.78 -7.35
CA GLY A 25 0.44 -1.32 -7.32
C GLY A 25 -0.05 -0.71 -8.64
N PRO A 26 0.02 0.61 -8.80
CA PRO A 26 -0.44 1.32 -9.99
C PRO A 26 0.29 0.86 -11.25
N LYS A 27 -0.46 0.56 -12.32
CA LYS A 27 0.15 0.19 -13.59
C LYS A 27 0.74 1.41 -14.27
N GLN A 28 1.94 1.27 -14.81
CA GLN A 28 2.51 2.28 -15.73
C GLN A 28 1.77 2.25 -17.08
N SER A 29 1.98 3.27 -17.92
CA SER A 29 1.39 3.31 -19.26
C SER A 29 1.96 2.22 -20.18
N LYS A 30 3.27 1.95 -20.06
CA LYS A 30 4.01 0.95 -20.80
C LYS A 30 5.32 0.58 -20.10
N VAL A 31 5.89 -0.56 -20.50
CA VAL A 31 7.25 -1.00 -20.17
C VAL A 31 7.93 -1.58 -21.40
N THR A 32 9.25 -1.52 -21.46
CA THR A 32 10.03 -2.14 -22.52
C THR A 32 10.62 -3.46 -22.04
N VAL A 33 10.35 -4.53 -22.78
CA VAL A 33 10.93 -5.85 -22.57
C VAL A 33 11.88 -6.17 -23.70
N ARG A 34 13.11 -6.60 -23.36
CA ARG A 34 14.18 -6.95 -24.30
C ARG A 34 14.39 -8.44 -24.31
N LEU A 35 14.48 -9.04 -25.50
CA LEU A 35 14.82 -10.44 -25.72
C LEU A 35 16.31 -10.58 -26.03
N PHE A 36 16.96 -11.51 -25.37
CA PHE A 36 18.37 -11.86 -25.58
C PHE A 36 18.49 -13.30 -26.07
N ALA A 37 19.41 -13.54 -26.99
CA ALA A 37 19.86 -14.85 -27.42
C ALA A 37 21.33 -14.99 -27.03
N ASP A 38 21.67 -15.97 -26.20
CA ASP A 38 23.02 -16.19 -25.64
C ASP A 38 23.66 -14.91 -25.07
N GLY A 39 22.82 -14.08 -24.39
CA GLY A 39 23.25 -12.83 -23.78
C GLY A 39 23.32 -11.62 -24.71
N VAL A 40 23.06 -11.78 -26.03
CA VAL A 40 23.03 -10.70 -27.01
C VAL A 40 21.60 -10.26 -27.27
N GLU A 41 21.30 -8.96 -27.11
CA GLU A 41 19.98 -8.41 -27.43
C GLU A 41 19.62 -8.64 -28.90
N LYS A 42 18.43 -9.15 -29.15
CA LYS A 42 17.90 -9.44 -30.49
C LYS A 42 16.68 -8.61 -30.84
N GLN A 43 15.75 -8.48 -29.91
CA GLN A 43 14.50 -7.78 -30.12
C GLN A 43 14.10 -7.05 -28.85
N LYS A 44 13.19 -6.09 -28.98
CA LYS A 44 12.50 -5.44 -27.86
C LYS A 44 11.05 -5.18 -28.21
N VAL A 45 10.20 -5.14 -27.20
CA VAL A 45 8.77 -4.84 -27.34
C VAL A 45 8.30 -3.93 -26.21
N GLU A 46 7.33 -3.09 -26.49
CA GLU A 46 6.60 -2.35 -25.47
C GLU A 46 5.35 -3.14 -25.06
N LEU A 47 5.22 -3.43 -23.76
CA LEU A 47 4.03 -3.99 -23.16
C LEU A 47 3.20 -2.88 -22.54
N SER A 48 1.90 -2.92 -22.80
CA SER A 48 0.94 -1.92 -22.32
C SER A 48 -0.48 -2.52 -22.25
N ALA A 49 -1.45 -1.72 -21.83
CA ALA A 49 -2.86 -2.13 -21.87
C ALA A 49 -3.34 -2.47 -23.29
N ALA A 50 -2.78 -1.84 -24.33
CA ALA A 50 -3.16 -2.06 -25.72
C ALA A 50 -2.90 -3.49 -26.20
N ASN A 51 -1.86 -4.16 -25.69
CA ASN A 51 -1.55 -5.56 -25.98
C ASN A 51 -1.84 -6.49 -24.80
N ASN A 52 -2.70 -6.06 -23.86
CA ASN A 52 -3.05 -6.82 -22.65
C ASN A 52 -1.83 -7.24 -21.81
N TRP A 53 -0.75 -6.47 -21.88
CA TRP A 53 0.51 -6.74 -21.17
C TRP A 53 1.17 -8.07 -21.57
N LYS A 54 0.96 -8.50 -22.84
CA LYS A 54 1.48 -9.76 -23.39
C LYS A 54 2.13 -9.54 -24.75
N HIS A 55 3.10 -10.38 -25.05
CA HIS A 55 3.70 -10.47 -26.36
C HIS A 55 4.28 -11.86 -26.58
N GLU A 56 4.39 -12.27 -27.83
CA GLU A 56 5.09 -13.49 -28.25
C GLU A 56 6.15 -13.11 -29.27
N PHE A 57 7.40 -13.26 -28.91
CA PHE A 57 8.50 -13.13 -29.87
C PHE A 57 8.49 -14.35 -30.77
N GLU A 58 8.36 -14.14 -32.06
CA GLU A 58 8.19 -15.21 -33.06
C GLU A 58 9.38 -15.37 -33.99
N ASN A 59 9.38 -16.46 -34.75
CA ASN A 59 10.36 -16.76 -35.78
C ASN A 59 11.82 -16.79 -35.30
N LEU A 60 12.04 -17.13 -34.03
CA LEU A 60 13.37 -17.19 -33.45
C LEU A 60 14.08 -18.49 -33.82
N PRO A 61 15.37 -18.50 -34.25
CA PRO A 61 16.13 -19.71 -34.47
C PRO A 61 16.25 -20.53 -33.19
N LYS A 62 16.06 -21.86 -33.25
CA LYS A 62 16.27 -22.72 -32.11
C LYS A 62 17.76 -23.00 -31.86
N TYR A 63 18.53 -23.09 -32.94
CA TYR A 63 19.93 -23.49 -32.89
C TYR A 63 20.86 -22.45 -33.52
N ASN A 64 22.05 -22.36 -32.99
CA ASN A 64 23.18 -21.65 -33.55
C ASN A 64 23.73 -22.38 -34.80
N ALA A 65 24.61 -21.72 -35.54
CA ALA A 65 25.24 -22.28 -36.73
C ALA A 65 26.15 -23.49 -36.46
N ASP A 66 26.60 -23.66 -35.22
CA ASP A 66 27.38 -24.79 -34.72
C ASP A 66 26.53 -25.96 -34.24
N GLY A 67 25.20 -25.81 -34.21
CA GLY A 67 24.24 -26.81 -33.75
C GLY A 67 23.90 -26.74 -32.25
N SER A 68 24.48 -25.83 -31.50
CA SER A 68 24.11 -25.59 -30.08
C SER A 68 22.74 -24.93 -29.99
N GLU A 69 21.95 -25.29 -28.95
CA GLU A 69 20.64 -24.67 -28.71
C GLU A 69 20.84 -23.25 -28.15
N ILE A 70 20.09 -22.30 -28.71
CA ILE A 70 20.13 -20.87 -28.30
C ILE A 70 19.40 -20.71 -26.98
N LYS A 71 20.06 -20.11 -25.98
CA LYS A 71 19.45 -19.76 -24.69
C LYS A 71 18.77 -18.38 -24.80
N TYR A 72 17.46 -18.38 -24.86
CA TYR A 72 16.67 -17.14 -24.81
C TYR A 72 16.41 -16.72 -23.39
N THR A 73 16.58 -15.40 -23.11
CA THR A 73 16.27 -14.75 -21.84
C THR A 73 15.63 -13.40 -22.09
N VAL A 74 14.91 -12.86 -21.11
CA VAL A 74 14.32 -11.52 -21.21
C VAL A 74 14.81 -10.62 -20.08
N LYS A 75 14.80 -9.31 -20.32
CA LYS A 75 14.99 -8.27 -19.30
C LYS A 75 13.96 -7.18 -19.51
N GLU A 76 13.51 -6.57 -18.45
CA GLU A 76 12.70 -5.35 -18.49
C GLU A 76 13.60 -4.13 -18.22
N ASP A 77 13.34 -3.03 -18.91
CA ASP A 77 13.97 -1.76 -18.58
C ASP A 77 13.48 -1.31 -17.20
N ALA A 78 14.37 -0.74 -16.38
CA ALA A 78 14.05 -0.35 -15.01
C ALA A 78 12.81 0.57 -14.97
N VAL A 79 11.90 0.27 -14.04
CA VAL A 79 10.70 1.05 -13.78
C VAL A 79 10.87 1.71 -12.42
N GLU A 80 10.76 3.04 -12.37
CA GLU A 80 10.93 3.80 -11.13
C GLU A 80 9.92 3.35 -10.07
N ASN A 81 10.40 3.18 -8.83
CA ASN A 81 9.65 2.72 -7.67
C ASN A 81 9.08 1.29 -7.79
N TYR A 82 9.67 0.45 -8.67
CA TYR A 82 9.27 -0.95 -8.80
C TYR A 82 10.45 -1.89 -8.73
N ASP A 83 10.28 -2.98 -8.00
CA ASP A 83 11.12 -4.16 -8.07
C ASP A 83 10.54 -5.11 -9.13
N THR A 84 11.41 -5.59 -10.03
CA THR A 84 11.04 -6.50 -11.11
C THR A 84 11.48 -7.91 -10.77
N ASP A 85 10.54 -8.86 -10.78
CA ASP A 85 10.79 -10.28 -10.71
C ASP A 85 10.43 -10.95 -12.04
N ILE A 86 11.37 -11.76 -12.60
CA ILE A 86 11.18 -12.47 -13.86
C ILE A 86 11.34 -13.95 -13.60
N THR A 87 10.29 -14.71 -13.87
CA THR A 87 10.23 -16.17 -13.72
C THR A 87 9.84 -16.83 -15.04
N GLY A 88 10.02 -18.17 -15.10
CA GLY A 88 9.74 -18.95 -16.29
C GLY A 88 10.98 -19.16 -17.17
N ASN A 89 10.75 -19.58 -18.39
CA ASN A 89 11.79 -19.89 -19.36
C ASN A 89 11.27 -19.69 -20.81
N ALA A 90 12.13 -19.88 -21.80
CA ALA A 90 11.77 -19.64 -23.19
C ALA A 90 10.66 -20.57 -23.73
N ASN A 91 10.57 -21.81 -23.21
CA ASN A 91 9.59 -22.79 -23.70
C ASN A 91 8.21 -22.57 -23.11
N ASP A 92 8.15 -22.28 -21.81
CA ASP A 92 6.90 -22.11 -21.04
C ASP A 92 6.42 -20.64 -21.01
N GLY A 93 7.29 -19.74 -21.49
CA GLY A 93 7.09 -18.29 -21.42
C GLY A 93 7.67 -17.66 -20.15
N PHE A 94 7.96 -16.37 -20.22
CA PHE A 94 8.43 -15.56 -19.10
C PHE A 94 7.27 -14.77 -18.48
N LYS A 95 7.22 -14.75 -17.16
CA LYS A 95 6.33 -13.93 -16.36
C LYS A 95 7.14 -12.83 -15.69
N ILE A 96 6.79 -11.60 -15.99
CA ILE A 96 7.44 -10.40 -15.47
C ILE A 96 6.47 -9.75 -14.47
N LYS A 97 6.85 -9.67 -13.20
CA LYS A 97 6.05 -9.07 -12.14
C LYS A 97 6.76 -7.84 -11.61
N ASN A 98 6.11 -6.68 -11.63
CA ASN A 98 6.57 -5.49 -10.93
C ASN A 98 5.78 -5.28 -9.66
N THR A 99 6.50 -5.09 -8.55
CA THR A 99 5.94 -4.77 -7.24
C THR A 99 6.37 -3.36 -6.85
N ASN A 100 5.40 -2.49 -6.56
CA ASN A 100 5.70 -1.13 -6.13
C ASN A 100 6.38 -1.12 -4.77
N VAL A 101 7.49 -0.40 -4.67
CA VAL A 101 8.32 -0.29 -3.45
C VAL A 101 8.40 1.15 -2.93
N GLU A 102 7.54 2.04 -3.44
CA GLU A 102 7.47 3.43 -3.00
C GLU A 102 7.24 3.52 -1.48
N LYS A 103 8.01 4.37 -0.83
CA LYS A 103 7.89 4.64 0.60
C LYS A 103 7.43 6.07 0.82
N ILE A 104 6.60 6.24 1.85
CA ILE A 104 6.15 7.54 2.31
C ILE A 104 6.62 7.80 3.74
N LYS A 105 6.49 9.04 4.17
CA LYS A 105 6.71 9.49 5.54
C LYS A 105 5.50 10.27 6.03
N ILE A 106 5.15 10.10 7.30
CA ILE A 106 3.99 10.75 7.92
C ILE A 106 4.46 11.58 9.10
N PRO A 107 4.55 12.92 8.95
CA PRO A 107 4.87 13.80 10.05
C PRO A 107 3.66 13.96 10.99
N VAL A 108 3.95 14.03 12.29
CA VAL A 108 2.96 14.25 13.35
C VAL A 108 3.43 15.41 14.23
N VAL A 109 2.53 16.32 14.50
CA VAL A 109 2.76 17.48 15.37
C VAL A 109 1.73 17.48 16.48
N LYS A 110 2.18 17.69 17.71
CA LYS A 110 1.33 17.85 18.88
C LYS A 110 1.22 19.31 19.30
N LYS A 111 0.00 19.75 19.57
CA LYS A 111 -0.30 21.09 20.13
C LYS A 111 -1.10 20.96 21.44
N TRP A 112 -0.98 21.98 22.29
CA TRP A 112 -1.66 22.08 23.56
C TRP A 112 -2.44 23.37 23.67
N ILE A 113 -3.65 23.28 24.20
CA ILE A 113 -4.45 24.41 24.67
C ILE A 113 -4.67 24.18 26.17
N GLY A 114 -3.92 24.89 27.01
CA GLY A 114 -3.82 24.69 28.46
C GLY A 114 -2.42 24.24 28.88
N LYS A 115 -2.30 23.54 29.99
CA LYS A 115 -1.01 23.10 30.53
C LYS A 115 -0.45 21.94 29.72
N GLU A 116 0.80 22.03 29.26
CA GLU A 116 1.50 20.89 28.65
C GLU A 116 1.80 19.80 29.70
N LEU A 117 1.67 18.54 29.26
CA LEU A 117 2.13 17.38 30.02
C LEU A 117 3.59 17.08 29.70
N GLU A 118 4.17 16.10 30.39
CA GLU A 118 5.55 15.66 30.14
C GLU A 118 5.67 14.97 28.78
N SER A 119 4.71 14.13 28.43
CA SER A 119 4.69 13.40 27.14
C SER A 119 3.32 12.81 26.88
N VAL A 120 3.11 12.44 25.60
CA VAL A 120 1.98 11.64 25.13
C VAL A 120 2.46 10.55 24.19
N THR A 121 1.68 9.48 24.03
CA THR A 121 1.95 8.41 23.06
C THR A 121 0.97 8.50 21.93
N VAL A 122 1.49 8.53 20.71
CA VAL A 122 0.73 8.51 19.46
C VAL A 122 0.94 7.17 18.80
N ASN A 123 -0.15 6.53 18.38
CA ASN A 123 -0.16 5.24 17.69
C ASN A 123 -0.34 5.46 16.18
N LEU A 124 0.36 4.66 15.37
CA LEU A 124 0.23 4.62 13.92
C LEU A 124 -0.50 3.35 13.51
N TYR A 125 -1.44 3.49 12.59
CA TYR A 125 -2.22 2.40 12.01
C TYR A 125 -2.05 2.35 10.51
N ALA A 126 -1.99 1.14 9.96
CA ALA A 126 -2.09 0.84 8.52
C ALA A 126 -3.33 -0.04 8.31
N ASP A 127 -4.28 0.40 7.49
CA ASP A 127 -5.56 -0.28 7.23
C ASP A 127 -6.29 -0.73 8.51
N GLY A 128 -6.24 0.13 9.54
CA GLY A 128 -6.88 -0.10 10.83
C GLY A 128 -6.11 -1.01 11.79
N LYS A 129 -4.93 -1.52 11.41
CA LYS A 129 -4.06 -2.31 12.28
C LYS A 129 -2.95 -1.43 12.85
N LYS A 130 -2.77 -1.42 14.18
CA LYS A 130 -1.63 -0.73 14.79
C LYS A 130 -0.31 -1.35 14.34
N ILE A 131 0.59 -0.51 13.81
CA ILE A 131 1.90 -0.92 13.29
C ILE A 131 3.07 -0.24 13.99
N GLY A 132 2.81 0.81 14.76
CA GLY A 132 3.86 1.54 15.46
C GLY A 132 3.30 2.51 16.47
N GLU A 133 4.21 3.10 17.25
CA GLU A 133 3.90 4.18 18.19
C GLU A 133 5.09 5.13 18.35
N ALA A 134 4.83 6.35 18.77
CA ALA A 134 5.84 7.35 19.07
C ALA A 134 5.49 8.13 20.33
N LYS A 135 6.51 8.44 21.15
CA LYS A 135 6.37 9.30 22.31
C LYS A 135 6.69 10.74 21.90
N LEU A 136 5.73 11.65 22.08
CA LEU A 136 5.89 13.07 21.85
C LEU A 136 6.08 13.80 23.19
N SER A 137 7.02 14.72 23.24
CA SER A 137 7.39 15.47 24.43
C SER A 137 8.08 16.77 24.07
N LYS A 138 8.37 17.60 25.06
CA LYS A 138 9.13 18.83 24.85
C LYS A 138 10.54 18.57 24.32
N SER A 139 11.16 17.43 24.67
CA SER A 139 12.52 17.09 24.20
C SER A 139 12.62 16.86 22.71
N ASN A 140 11.56 16.42 22.04
CA ASN A 140 11.52 16.28 20.59
C ASN A 140 10.68 17.38 19.89
N GLY A 141 10.42 18.49 20.61
CA GLY A 141 9.65 19.62 20.09
C GLY A 141 8.20 19.27 19.77
N TRP A 142 7.62 18.24 20.42
CA TRP A 142 6.26 17.78 20.19
C TRP A 142 6.04 17.32 18.75
N LYS A 143 7.06 16.72 18.12
CA LYS A 143 7.04 16.27 16.73
C LYS A 143 7.62 14.87 16.59
N HIS A 144 7.10 14.14 15.63
CA HIS A 144 7.67 12.88 15.17
C HIS A 144 7.35 12.69 13.69
N THR A 145 8.19 11.96 12.97
CA THR A 145 7.90 11.54 11.62
C THR A 145 8.05 10.03 11.54
N PHE A 146 6.97 9.36 11.22
CA PHE A 146 7.03 7.95 10.88
C PHE A 146 7.60 7.84 9.46
N GLU A 147 8.69 7.11 9.30
CA GLU A 147 9.45 7.02 8.05
C GLU A 147 9.41 5.60 7.46
N ASN A 148 9.83 5.49 6.19
CA ASN A 148 9.95 4.21 5.47
C ASN A 148 8.65 3.37 5.42
N LEU A 149 7.50 4.02 5.43
CA LEU A 149 6.21 3.36 5.36
C LEU A 149 5.90 2.96 3.91
N PRO A 150 5.54 1.69 3.63
CA PRO A 150 5.10 1.28 2.29
C PRO A 150 3.90 2.10 1.84
N LYS A 151 3.90 2.60 0.61
CA LYS A 151 2.72 3.28 0.07
C LYS A 151 1.64 2.31 -0.37
N TYR A 152 2.05 1.15 -0.88
CA TYR A 152 1.15 0.12 -1.39
C TYR A 152 1.37 -1.20 -0.68
N ASP A 153 0.31 -1.97 -0.52
CA ASP A 153 0.38 -3.34 0.00
C ASP A 153 1.04 -4.27 -1.03
N GLU A 154 2.05 -5.01 -0.63
CA GLU A 154 2.88 -5.85 -1.50
C GLU A 154 2.14 -7.07 -2.09
N LYS A 155 0.96 -7.41 -1.55
CA LYS A 155 0.15 -8.56 -2.01
C LYS A 155 -0.99 -8.11 -2.89
N THR A 156 -1.70 -7.06 -2.48
CA THR A 156 -2.90 -6.60 -3.17
C THR A 156 -2.60 -5.49 -4.18
N GLY A 157 -1.54 -4.72 -3.96
CA GLY A 157 -1.21 -3.53 -4.74
C GLY A 157 -2.11 -2.34 -4.44
N GLU A 158 -2.97 -2.43 -3.42
CA GLU A 158 -3.82 -1.34 -2.99
C GLU A 158 -3.03 -0.32 -2.15
N GLU A 159 -3.41 0.95 -2.24
CA GLU A 159 -2.79 2.00 -1.43
C GLU A 159 -3.17 1.82 0.04
N ILE A 160 -2.15 1.76 0.91
CA ILE A 160 -2.32 1.60 2.35
C ILE A 160 -2.86 2.90 2.95
N LYS A 161 -3.91 2.76 3.75
CA LYS A 161 -4.52 3.90 4.47
C LYS A 161 -3.93 4.01 5.86
N TYR A 162 -3.14 5.06 6.06
CA TYR A 162 -2.55 5.36 7.34
C TYR A 162 -3.45 6.29 8.16
N ALA A 163 -3.52 6.01 9.46
CA ALA A 163 -4.21 6.83 10.45
C ALA A 163 -3.41 6.86 11.74
N ILE A 164 -3.66 7.85 12.57
CA ILE A 164 -3.10 7.95 13.92
C ILE A 164 -4.20 8.07 14.96
N ASP A 165 -3.90 7.67 16.18
CA ASP A 165 -4.61 8.09 17.38
C ASP A 165 -3.63 8.47 18.49
N GLU A 166 -4.15 9.01 19.58
CA GLU A 166 -3.39 9.30 20.79
C GLU A 166 -3.95 8.48 21.94
N ASN A 167 -3.07 7.92 22.78
CA ASN A 167 -3.52 7.30 24.03
C ASN A 167 -4.27 8.34 24.88
N GLU A 168 -5.34 7.92 25.57
CA GLU A 168 -6.17 8.80 26.37
C GLU A 168 -5.33 9.65 27.33
N VAL A 169 -5.59 10.95 27.33
CA VAL A 169 -4.96 11.94 28.21
C VAL A 169 -6.02 12.49 29.13
N LEU A 170 -5.98 12.07 30.42
CA LEU A 170 -6.97 12.47 31.41
C LEU A 170 -7.02 14.00 31.60
N GLY A 171 -8.23 14.56 31.54
CA GLY A 171 -8.48 16.01 31.66
C GLY A 171 -8.21 16.79 30.39
N TYR A 172 -8.11 16.12 29.29
CA TYR A 172 -7.97 16.73 27.92
C TYR A 172 -8.89 16.10 26.92
N THR A 173 -9.38 16.94 26.03
CA THR A 173 -10.08 16.49 24.82
C THR A 173 -9.13 16.62 23.64
N ALA A 174 -8.84 15.50 22.94
CA ALA A 174 -7.98 15.45 21.78
C ALA A 174 -8.77 15.69 20.48
N LYS A 175 -8.19 16.49 19.57
CA LYS A 175 -8.65 16.66 18.20
C LYS A 175 -7.51 16.34 17.25
N ILE A 176 -7.74 15.41 16.31
CA ILE A 176 -6.78 15.05 15.25
C ILE A 176 -7.27 15.63 13.94
N THR A 177 -6.37 16.25 13.19
CA THR A 177 -6.61 16.84 11.86
C THR A 177 -5.45 16.49 10.93
N GLY A 178 -5.67 16.66 9.61
CA GLY A 178 -4.68 16.30 8.58
C GLY A 178 -4.96 14.93 7.98
N ASP A 179 -4.01 14.46 7.21
CA ASP A 179 -4.06 13.20 6.46
C ASP A 179 -2.64 12.62 6.27
N GLN A 180 -2.56 11.44 5.66
CA GLN A 180 -1.27 10.77 5.42
C GLN A 180 -0.36 11.50 4.42
N GLU A 181 -0.90 12.35 3.56
CA GLU A 181 -0.11 13.10 2.56
C GLU A 181 0.53 14.36 3.15
N LYS A 182 -0.22 15.08 3.99
CA LYS A 182 0.17 16.37 4.58
C LYS A 182 0.73 16.22 6.00
N GLY A 183 0.52 15.05 6.62
CA GLY A 183 0.80 14.79 8.01
C GLY A 183 -0.38 15.09 8.93
N PHE A 184 -0.23 14.72 10.19
CA PHE A 184 -1.28 14.87 11.19
C PHE A 184 -0.91 15.89 12.26
N GLU A 185 -1.92 16.59 12.76
CA GLU A 185 -1.82 17.48 13.90
C GLU A 185 -2.79 17.02 14.99
N ILE A 186 -2.29 16.83 16.20
CA ILE A 186 -3.06 16.47 17.40
C ILE A 186 -3.09 17.68 18.32
N THR A 187 -4.27 18.21 18.58
CA THR A 187 -4.46 19.31 19.54
C THR A 187 -5.19 18.77 20.76
N ASN A 188 -4.55 18.83 21.94
CA ASN A 188 -5.22 18.57 23.22
C ASN A 188 -5.66 19.87 23.86
N THR A 189 -6.95 19.96 24.15
CA THR A 189 -7.55 21.08 24.89
C THR A 189 -7.84 20.62 26.32
N GLN A 190 -7.30 21.35 27.28
CA GLN A 190 -7.57 21.07 28.70
C GLN A 190 -9.04 21.27 29.02
N ASP A 191 -9.65 20.24 29.61
CA ASP A 191 -11.07 20.31 30.00
C ASP A 191 -11.28 21.33 31.08
N THR A 192 -12.29 22.17 30.95
CA THR A 192 -12.70 23.05 32.04
C THR A 192 -13.34 22.20 33.14
N PRO A 193 -12.96 22.40 34.42
CA PRO A 193 -13.62 21.72 35.53
C PRO A 193 -15.13 21.98 35.44
N LYS A 194 -15.92 20.92 35.38
CA LYS A 194 -17.38 21.08 35.49
C LYS A 194 -17.64 21.74 36.84
N LYS A 195 -18.19 22.98 36.83
CA LYS A 195 -18.65 23.66 38.03
C LYS A 195 -19.53 22.69 38.81
N PRO A 196 -19.28 22.44 40.10
CA PRO A 196 -20.16 21.61 40.89
C PRO A 196 -21.59 22.12 40.67
N LYS A 197 -22.52 21.25 40.33
CA LYS A 197 -23.93 21.61 40.32
C LYS A 197 -24.23 22.07 41.72
N THR A 198 -24.55 23.35 41.92
CA THR A 198 -25.10 23.87 43.16
C THR A 198 -26.19 22.90 43.60
N PRO A 199 -26.16 22.41 44.87
CA PRO A 199 -27.22 21.57 45.36
C PRO A 199 -28.53 22.31 45.06
N LYS A 200 -29.48 21.67 44.40
CA LYS A 200 -30.83 22.21 44.29
C LYS A 200 -31.31 22.47 45.69
N GLU A 201 -31.78 23.69 45.98
CA GLU A 201 -32.47 23.99 47.22
C GLU A 201 -33.43 22.83 47.55
N PRO A 202 -33.50 22.41 48.85
CA PRO A 202 -34.44 21.38 49.22
C PRO A 202 -35.84 21.80 48.77
N PRO A 203 -36.63 20.86 48.22
CA PRO A 203 -37.97 21.18 47.72
C PRO A 203 -38.77 21.73 48.93
N LYS A 204 -39.35 22.92 48.73
CA LYS A 204 -40.38 23.43 49.61
C LYS A 204 -41.46 22.36 49.71
N THR A 205 -41.67 21.83 50.89
CA THR A 205 -42.73 20.87 51.20
C THR A 205 -44.10 21.49 50.82
N GLY A 206 -44.70 20.89 49.78
CA GLY A 206 -46.09 21.22 49.37
C GLY A 206 -46.25 21.23 47.88
N ASP A 207 -46.29 20.11 47.23
CA ASP A 207 -47.38 19.60 46.35
C ASP A 207 -46.93 18.32 45.61
N ASN A 208 -47.79 17.34 45.69
CA ASN A 208 -47.70 16.07 44.99
C ASN A 208 -47.93 16.32 43.49
N ARG A 209 -47.00 15.86 42.59
CA ARG A 209 -47.32 15.15 41.31
C ARG A 209 -46.09 14.86 40.46
N ASN A 210 -45.95 13.57 40.19
CA ASN A 210 -45.28 12.90 39.07
C ASN A 210 -43.77 13.03 38.84
N ALA A 211 -43.10 11.94 39.20
CA ALA A 211 -41.76 11.58 38.75
C ALA A 211 -41.72 11.25 37.24
N GLY A 212 -40.95 11.98 36.51
CA GLY A 212 -40.52 11.65 35.14
C GLY A 212 -39.02 11.41 35.07
N VAL A 213 -38.66 10.17 34.79
CA VAL A 213 -37.28 9.70 34.61
C VAL A 213 -36.73 10.28 33.30
N TYR A 214 -35.61 10.99 33.37
CA TYR A 214 -34.76 11.21 32.20
C TYR A 214 -33.31 10.91 32.56
N GLY A 215 -32.86 9.76 32.01
CA GLY A 215 -31.48 9.33 31.99
C GLY A 215 -30.65 10.21 31.05
N GLY A 216 -29.48 10.62 31.54
CA GLY A 216 -28.54 11.39 30.77
C GLY A 216 -27.82 10.56 29.71
N LEU A 217 -27.89 11.03 28.47
CA LEU A 217 -27.08 10.52 27.39
C LEU A 217 -25.72 11.22 27.38
N MET A 218 -24.66 10.44 27.66
CA MET A 218 -23.29 10.82 27.32
C MET A 218 -23.11 10.63 25.81
N GLY A 219 -22.90 11.71 25.09
CA GLY A 219 -22.56 11.66 23.65
C GLY A 219 -21.07 11.43 23.47
N LEU A 220 -20.69 10.20 23.14
CA LEU A 220 -19.40 9.89 22.53
C LEU A 220 -19.51 10.17 21.05
N ALA A 221 -18.83 11.20 20.56
CA ALA A 221 -18.63 11.43 19.14
C ALA A 221 -17.51 10.52 18.64
N LEU A 222 -17.88 9.31 18.26
CA LEU A 222 -17.04 8.42 17.47
C LEU A 222 -17.18 8.87 16.00
N VAL A 223 -16.12 9.45 15.43
CA VAL A 223 -15.99 9.57 13.97
C VAL A 223 -15.67 8.18 13.44
N GLY A 224 -16.73 7.42 13.15
CA GLY A 224 -16.61 6.09 12.56
C GLY A 224 -16.35 6.18 11.07
N ILE A 225 -15.21 5.69 10.64
CA ILE A 225 -15.01 5.29 9.24
C ILE A 225 -15.71 3.94 9.06
N LEU A 226 -16.94 3.96 8.59
CA LEU A 226 -17.68 2.75 8.17
C LEU A 226 -17.18 2.32 6.79
N GLY A 227 -16.24 1.41 6.77
CA GLY A 227 -15.94 0.59 5.61
C GLY A 227 -17.03 -0.45 5.41
N ALA A 228 -17.92 -0.24 4.46
CA ALA A 228 -18.94 -1.22 4.09
C ALA A 228 -18.32 -2.47 3.45
N ARG A 229 -18.16 -3.54 4.21
CA ARG A 229 -17.92 -4.87 3.66
C ARG A 229 -19.22 -5.41 3.05
N ARG A 230 -19.31 -5.41 1.74
CA ARG A 230 -20.36 -6.11 1.00
C ARG A 230 -20.04 -7.61 0.99
N ALA A 231 -20.66 -8.36 1.89
CA ALA A 231 -20.62 -9.81 1.88
C ALA A 231 -21.42 -10.33 0.67
N ASN A 232 -20.73 -10.90 -0.32
CA ASN A 232 -21.36 -11.59 -1.45
C ASN A 232 -21.66 -13.03 -1.03
N ARG A 233 -22.88 -13.26 -0.53
CA ARG A 233 -23.41 -14.59 -0.22
C ARG A 233 -23.96 -15.18 -1.51
N ARG A 234 -23.18 -15.98 -2.21
CA ARG A 234 -23.73 -16.86 -3.26
C ARG A 234 -24.39 -18.06 -2.59
N ARG A 235 -25.72 -18.10 -2.70
CA ARG A 235 -26.50 -19.31 -2.51
C ARG A 235 -26.10 -20.33 -3.58
N LYS A 236 -25.73 -21.53 -3.12
CA LYS A 236 -25.85 -22.77 -3.90
C LYS A 236 -27.27 -23.26 -3.72
N GLU A 237 -27.99 -23.42 -4.79
CA GLU A 237 -29.08 -24.41 -4.91
C GLU A 237 -29.29 -24.72 -6.41
N MET A 238 -29.24 -25.99 -6.64
CA MET A 238 -29.59 -26.90 -7.72
C MET A 238 -28.60 -27.12 -8.83
#